data_70a2e49f1572b50accfd3241f6aecbc8
#
_entry.id   70a2e49f1572b50accfd3241f6aecbc8
#
_cell.length_a   1.000
_cell.length_b   1.000
_cell.length_c   1.000
_cell.angle_alpha   90.00
_cell.angle_beta   90.00
_cell.angle_gamma   90.00
#
_symmetry.space_group_name_H-M   'P 1'
#
loop_
_entity.id
_entity.type
_entity.pdbx_description
1 polymer ?
#
loop_
_entity_poly.entity_id
_entity_poly.type
_entity_poly.pdbx_seq_one_letter_code
_entity_poly.pdbx_strand_id
1 'polypeptide(L)'
;MLAAAGSLVATVWTALHPRALLLAAVTFLLLADFFKNRRPRNFPPGPWSLPFVGNIFQLDFRQPHLSVQPFVKKYGDIFSLNLGDLTFVVITGLPLIKEAFTHVEQNIMRRPITLVRERISSNNGLVFSSGQKWKEQRRFALMTLRNFGLGKKSLEQRMQEEACHLVEAIGEEEGQPFDPHFNINNAVSNIICSITFGDRFEYHDSRFQEMLRLLDEAICLETTLICQLYNIFPWIMNYLPGPHQTVFRNWEKLKLFVSCMIDNHRRDWNPDEPRDFIDAFLKEMTKYPDKTTSFTEANLIWSTLDLFFAGTETTSTTLRWALLYMALYPEVQEKVQAEIDRVIGQKRPVSLADRESMPYTNAVIHEVLRMGNIIPLNVPREVAVDTSLDGFHLPKEREPAWENNWPGLSCSFSSPLLYKNSPSSPQSMRS
;
A
#
# COMPACT_ATOMS: atom_id res chain seq x y z
N MET A 1 -51.04 18.04 -44.25
CA MET A 1 -49.75 17.41 -43.99
C MET A 1 -49.19 17.71 -42.56
N LEU A 2 -49.19 18.96 -42.08
CA LEU A 2 -48.68 19.31 -40.72
C LEU A 2 -49.48 18.67 -39.59
N ALA A 3 -50.85 18.57 -39.69
CA ALA A 3 -51.70 17.92 -38.69
C ALA A 3 -51.47 16.39 -38.62
N ALA A 4 -51.17 15.73 -39.74
CA ALA A 4 -50.85 14.31 -39.76
C ALA A 4 -49.46 14.00 -39.17
N ALA A 5 -48.49 14.90 -39.35
CA ALA A 5 -47.17 14.79 -38.71
C ALA A 5 -47.23 14.97 -37.18
N GLY A 6 -48.06 15.93 -36.71
CA GLY A 6 -48.29 16.15 -35.30
C GLY A 6 -48.99 14.98 -34.60
N SER A 7 -49.96 14.34 -35.28
CA SER A 7 -50.63 13.12 -34.80
C SER A 7 -49.71 11.92 -34.71
N LEU A 8 -48.83 11.74 -35.72
CA LEU A 8 -47.81 10.66 -35.72
C LEU A 8 -46.78 10.85 -34.58
N VAL A 9 -46.31 12.07 -34.34
CA VAL A 9 -45.36 12.37 -33.24
C VAL A 9 -46.02 12.14 -31.89
N ALA A 10 -47.29 12.56 -31.73
CA ALA A 10 -48.06 12.34 -30.48
C ALA A 10 -48.31 10.83 -30.25
N THR A 11 -48.65 10.08 -31.31
CA THR A 11 -48.88 8.62 -31.20
C THR A 11 -47.59 7.85 -30.91
N VAL A 12 -46.46 8.28 -31.50
CA VAL A 12 -45.13 7.69 -31.18
C VAL A 12 -44.72 8.04 -29.74
N TRP A 13 -45.03 9.28 -29.28
CA TRP A 13 -44.68 9.69 -27.91
C TRP A 13 -45.53 8.98 -26.83
N THR A 14 -46.83 8.74 -27.10
CA THR A 14 -47.70 7.99 -26.20
C THR A 14 -47.47 6.47 -26.26
N ALA A 15 -47.00 5.94 -27.36
CA ALA A 15 -46.62 4.51 -27.52
C ALA A 15 -45.27 4.15 -26.89
N LEU A 16 -44.38 5.11 -26.69
CA LEU A 16 -43.13 4.93 -25.93
C LEU A 16 -43.41 4.89 -24.44
N HIS A 17 -43.96 3.75 -23.97
CA HIS A 17 -44.10 3.52 -22.54
C HIS A 17 -42.76 3.78 -21.83
N PRO A 18 -42.73 4.49 -20.68
CA PRO A 18 -41.51 4.76 -19.92
C PRO A 18 -40.69 3.49 -19.63
N ARG A 19 -41.34 2.33 -19.57
CA ARG A 19 -40.68 1.03 -19.45
C ARG A 19 -39.87 0.65 -20.68
N ALA A 20 -40.33 0.94 -21.89
CA ALA A 20 -39.59 0.64 -23.13
C ALA A 20 -38.37 1.55 -23.27
N LEU A 21 -38.47 2.84 -22.90
CA LEU A 21 -37.35 3.76 -22.85
C LEU A 21 -36.32 3.35 -21.81
N LEU A 22 -36.75 2.90 -20.62
CA LEU A 22 -35.87 2.39 -19.59
C LEU A 22 -35.12 1.14 -20.05
N LEU A 23 -35.82 0.17 -20.67
CA LEU A 23 -35.21 -1.03 -21.23
C LEU A 23 -34.21 -0.71 -22.33
N ALA A 24 -34.55 0.21 -23.24
CA ALA A 24 -33.65 0.64 -24.30
C ALA A 24 -32.39 1.33 -23.72
N ALA A 25 -32.54 2.19 -22.72
CA ALA A 25 -31.42 2.83 -22.03
C ALA A 25 -30.53 1.80 -21.32
N VAL A 26 -31.13 0.87 -20.56
CA VAL A 26 -30.38 -0.21 -19.90
C VAL A 26 -29.65 -1.08 -20.92
N THR A 27 -30.32 -1.49 -22.00
CA THR A 27 -29.69 -2.28 -23.07
C THR A 27 -28.54 -1.52 -23.72
N PHE A 28 -28.74 -0.23 -24.02
CA PHE A 28 -27.68 0.62 -24.55
C PHE A 28 -26.47 0.71 -23.62
N LEU A 29 -26.71 0.94 -22.32
CA LEU A 29 -25.64 1.02 -21.32
C LEU A 29 -24.87 -0.31 -21.20
N LEU A 30 -25.59 -1.45 -21.21
CA LEU A 30 -24.96 -2.77 -21.16
C LEU A 30 -24.15 -3.06 -22.42
N LEU A 31 -24.65 -2.68 -23.62
CA LEU A 31 -23.90 -2.82 -24.87
C LEU A 31 -22.69 -1.89 -24.88
N ALA A 32 -22.84 -0.65 -24.45
CA ALA A 32 -21.74 0.31 -24.36
C ALA A 32 -20.62 -0.21 -23.44
N ASP A 33 -20.99 -0.73 -22.27
CA ASP A 33 -20.04 -1.34 -21.32
C ASP A 33 -19.38 -2.59 -21.94
N PHE A 34 -20.13 -3.46 -22.61
CA PHE A 34 -19.59 -4.64 -23.30
C PHE A 34 -18.55 -4.27 -24.37
N PHE A 35 -18.86 -3.28 -25.21
CA PHE A 35 -17.91 -2.83 -26.23
C PHE A 35 -16.70 -2.12 -25.65
N LYS A 36 -16.88 -1.34 -24.58
CA LYS A 36 -15.83 -0.66 -23.84
C LYS A 36 -14.82 -1.66 -23.24
N ASN A 37 -15.32 -2.74 -22.65
CA ASN A 37 -14.52 -3.74 -21.93
C ASN A 37 -14.01 -4.87 -22.85
N ARG A 38 -14.08 -4.70 -24.16
CA ARG A 38 -13.58 -5.69 -25.13
C ARG A 38 -12.06 -5.78 -25.07
N ARG A 39 -11.56 -6.98 -24.75
CA ARG A 39 -10.13 -7.25 -24.63
C ARG A 39 -9.40 -7.12 -25.96
N PRO A 40 -8.20 -6.49 -26.01
CA PRO A 40 -7.34 -6.49 -27.18
C PRO A 40 -6.91 -7.91 -27.59
N ARG A 41 -6.39 -8.06 -28.82
CA ARG A 41 -5.76 -9.32 -29.24
C ARG A 41 -4.53 -9.59 -28.38
N ASN A 42 -4.30 -10.85 -28.04
CA ASN A 42 -3.19 -11.31 -27.19
C ASN A 42 -3.14 -10.66 -25.78
N PHE A 43 -4.28 -10.20 -25.27
CA PHE A 43 -4.38 -9.72 -23.92
C PHE A 43 -4.47 -10.89 -22.93
N PRO A 44 -3.92 -10.80 -21.68
CA PRO A 44 -4.00 -11.86 -20.69
C PRO A 44 -5.43 -12.36 -20.47
N PRO A 45 -5.66 -13.70 -20.41
CA PRO A 45 -6.98 -14.27 -20.15
C PRO A 45 -7.49 -13.86 -18.77
N GLY A 46 -8.78 -14.04 -18.52
CA GLY A 46 -9.34 -13.76 -17.20
C GLY A 46 -10.80 -14.15 -17.12
N PRO A 47 -11.39 -14.12 -15.92
CA PRO A 47 -12.78 -14.48 -15.70
C PRO A 47 -13.74 -13.55 -16.43
N TRP A 48 -14.96 -14.01 -16.59
CA TRP A 48 -16.05 -13.16 -17.07
C TRP A 48 -16.34 -12.05 -16.05
N SER A 49 -16.43 -10.83 -16.52
CA SER A 49 -16.69 -9.65 -15.70
C SER A 49 -18.17 -9.24 -15.78
N LEU A 50 -18.73 -8.82 -14.66
CA LEU A 50 -20.06 -8.21 -14.61
C LEU A 50 -20.00 -6.79 -15.19
N PRO A 51 -21.08 -6.34 -15.86
CA PRO A 51 -21.16 -4.96 -16.33
C PRO A 51 -20.92 -3.95 -15.21
N PHE A 52 -20.20 -2.87 -15.52
CA PHE A 52 -19.82 -1.73 -14.65
C PHE A 52 -18.96 -2.06 -13.44
N VAL A 53 -19.16 -3.20 -12.78
CA VAL A 53 -18.43 -3.58 -11.54
C VAL A 53 -17.29 -4.55 -11.77
N GLY A 54 -17.25 -5.20 -12.92
CA GLY A 54 -16.18 -6.15 -13.26
C GLY A 54 -16.21 -7.42 -12.41
N ASN A 55 -15.06 -7.79 -11.84
CA ASN A 55 -14.86 -9.00 -11.04
C ASN A 55 -14.89 -8.73 -9.53
N ILE A 56 -15.35 -7.56 -9.09
CA ILE A 56 -15.25 -7.13 -7.68
C ILE A 56 -15.93 -8.12 -6.71
N PHE A 57 -17.04 -8.74 -7.09
CA PHE A 57 -17.75 -9.72 -6.27
C PHE A 57 -17.16 -11.14 -6.34
N GLN A 58 -16.15 -11.35 -7.17
CA GLN A 58 -15.41 -12.61 -7.27
C GLN A 58 -14.17 -12.63 -6.38
N LEU A 59 -13.85 -11.50 -5.72
CA LEU A 59 -12.71 -11.32 -4.85
C LEU A 59 -13.15 -11.18 -3.40
N ASP A 60 -12.43 -11.85 -2.50
CA ASP A 60 -12.53 -11.58 -1.07
C ASP A 60 -11.52 -10.50 -0.69
N PHE A 61 -12.02 -9.30 -0.39
CA PHE A 61 -11.19 -8.17 0.01
C PHE A 61 -10.58 -8.30 1.41
N ARG A 62 -11.02 -9.27 2.22
CA ARG A 62 -10.38 -9.59 3.50
C ARG A 62 -9.11 -10.42 3.31
N GLN A 63 -9.12 -11.29 2.28
CA GLN A 63 -7.99 -12.15 1.96
C GLN A 63 -7.73 -12.13 0.43
N PRO A 64 -7.39 -10.97 -0.14
CA PRO A 64 -7.31 -10.81 -1.60
C PRO A 64 -6.25 -11.71 -2.24
N HIS A 65 -5.15 -11.99 -1.54
CA HIS A 65 -4.09 -12.88 -2.00
C HIS A 65 -4.53 -14.36 -2.07
N LEU A 66 -5.48 -14.79 -1.25
CA LEU A 66 -6.06 -16.11 -1.37
C LEU A 66 -7.13 -16.17 -2.45
N SER A 67 -7.92 -15.12 -2.60
CA SER A 67 -9.00 -15.07 -3.59
C SER A 67 -8.52 -15.09 -5.04
N VAL A 68 -7.27 -14.75 -5.32
CA VAL A 68 -6.68 -14.82 -6.68
C VAL A 68 -6.16 -16.23 -7.04
N GLN A 69 -5.97 -17.13 -6.07
CA GLN A 69 -5.42 -18.47 -6.31
C GLN A 69 -6.25 -19.35 -7.29
N PRO A 70 -7.59 -19.37 -7.22
CA PRO A 70 -8.40 -20.13 -8.18
C PRO A 70 -8.18 -19.65 -9.62
N PHE A 71 -7.89 -18.35 -9.81
CA PHE A 71 -7.62 -17.79 -11.13
C PHE A 71 -6.24 -18.20 -11.62
N VAL A 72 -5.21 -18.21 -10.76
CA VAL A 72 -3.88 -18.76 -11.09
C VAL A 72 -4.00 -20.22 -11.56
N LYS A 73 -4.74 -21.05 -10.84
CA LYS A 73 -4.95 -22.46 -11.24
C LYS A 73 -5.67 -22.61 -12.58
N LYS A 74 -6.56 -21.68 -12.92
CA LYS A 74 -7.39 -21.76 -14.13
C LYS A 74 -6.75 -21.11 -15.36
N TYR A 75 -6.07 -19.97 -15.18
CA TYR A 75 -5.58 -19.14 -16.28
C TYR A 75 -4.06 -19.14 -16.42
N GLY A 76 -3.33 -19.69 -15.43
CA GLY A 76 -1.87 -19.67 -15.38
C GLY A 76 -1.30 -18.46 -14.62
N ASP A 77 0.00 -18.23 -14.80
CA ASP A 77 0.77 -17.27 -14.02
C ASP A 77 0.54 -15.81 -14.44
N ILE A 78 -0.14 -15.55 -15.55
CA ILE A 78 -0.55 -14.22 -15.99
C ILE A 78 -2.02 -14.22 -16.40
N PHE A 79 -2.81 -13.36 -15.77
CA PHE A 79 -4.24 -13.22 -16.07
C PHE A 79 -4.74 -11.82 -15.73
N SER A 80 -5.94 -11.47 -16.21
CA SER A 80 -6.55 -10.15 -16.02
C SER A 80 -7.82 -10.21 -15.19
N LEU A 81 -8.01 -9.17 -14.35
CA LEU A 81 -9.20 -8.91 -13.55
C LEU A 81 -9.68 -7.48 -13.80
N ASN A 82 -10.98 -7.28 -13.90
CA ASN A 82 -11.58 -5.95 -14.01
C ASN A 82 -12.19 -5.55 -12.65
N LEU A 83 -11.83 -4.40 -12.13
CA LEU A 83 -12.42 -3.81 -10.93
C LEU A 83 -13.05 -2.47 -11.33
N GLY A 84 -14.32 -2.51 -11.69
CA GLY A 84 -14.97 -1.40 -12.38
C GLY A 84 -14.31 -1.10 -13.72
N ASP A 85 -13.89 0.12 -13.92
CA ASP A 85 -13.21 0.58 -15.13
C ASP A 85 -11.69 0.25 -15.15
N LEU A 86 -11.13 -0.16 -14.02
CA LEU A 86 -9.72 -0.51 -13.92
C LEU A 86 -9.49 -1.97 -14.29
N THR A 87 -8.59 -2.21 -15.24
CA THR A 87 -8.15 -3.58 -15.58
C THR A 87 -6.80 -3.86 -14.94
N PHE A 88 -6.77 -4.88 -14.08
CA PHE A 88 -5.55 -5.36 -13.44
C PHE A 88 -5.03 -6.58 -14.17
N VAL A 89 -3.74 -6.60 -14.47
CA VAL A 89 -3.02 -7.82 -14.85
C VAL A 89 -2.28 -8.34 -13.63
N VAL A 90 -2.65 -9.53 -13.21
CA VAL A 90 -2.01 -10.22 -12.08
C VAL A 90 -0.92 -11.11 -12.65
N ILE A 91 0.29 -10.94 -12.13
CA ILE A 91 1.48 -11.70 -12.53
C ILE A 91 1.94 -12.50 -11.32
N THR A 92 2.09 -13.80 -11.51
CA THR A 92 2.56 -14.73 -10.50
C THR A 92 3.75 -15.54 -11.05
N GLY A 93 4.41 -16.31 -10.20
CA GLY A 93 5.58 -17.08 -10.62
C GLY A 93 6.87 -16.25 -10.66
N LEU A 94 7.90 -16.75 -9.99
CA LEU A 94 9.19 -16.05 -9.85
C LEU A 94 9.84 -15.70 -11.20
N PRO A 95 9.81 -16.56 -12.24
CA PRO A 95 10.38 -16.23 -13.53
C PRO A 95 9.75 -15.00 -14.17
N LEU A 96 8.40 -14.96 -14.24
CA LEU A 96 7.66 -13.84 -14.83
C LEU A 96 7.81 -12.54 -14.05
N ILE A 97 7.83 -12.63 -12.71
CA ILE A 97 8.08 -11.46 -11.86
C ILE A 97 9.49 -10.92 -12.11
N LYS A 98 10.51 -11.79 -12.22
CA LYS A 98 11.87 -11.36 -12.55
C LYS A 98 11.92 -10.71 -13.93
N GLU A 99 11.29 -11.31 -14.95
CA GLU A 99 11.23 -10.74 -16.29
C GLU A 99 10.58 -9.35 -16.27
N ALA A 100 9.44 -9.20 -15.59
CA ALA A 100 8.75 -7.93 -15.46
C ALA A 100 9.63 -6.85 -14.80
N PHE A 101 10.41 -7.19 -13.79
CA PHE A 101 11.27 -6.23 -13.09
C PHE A 101 12.65 -6.01 -13.73
N THR A 102 13.07 -6.84 -14.67
CA THR A 102 14.37 -6.67 -15.35
C THR A 102 14.25 -6.13 -16.77
N HIS A 103 13.27 -6.62 -17.52
CA HIS A 103 13.13 -6.28 -18.95
C HIS A 103 12.08 -5.21 -19.23
N VAL A 104 11.01 -5.15 -18.44
CA VAL A 104 9.92 -4.19 -18.66
C VAL A 104 9.77 -3.17 -17.53
N GLU A 105 10.68 -3.13 -16.58
CA GLU A 105 10.61 -2.25 -15.41
C GLU A 105 10.32 -0.79 -15.78
N GLN A 106 11.04 -0.23 -16.75
CA GLN A 106 10.86 1.17 -17.16
C GLN A 106 9.46 1.46 -17.72
N ASN A 107 8.83 0.45 -18.29
CA ASN A 107 7.49 0.55 -18.91
C ASN A 107 6.37 0.44 -17.88
N ILE A 108 6.66 -0.06 -16.66
CA ILE A 108 5.69 -0.33 -15.59
C ILE A 108 6.05 0.37 -14.27
N MET A 109 6.85 1.45 -14.32
CA MET A 109 7.30 2.16 -13.10
C MET A 109 6.28 3.12 -12.52
N ARG A 110 5.24 3.48 -13.27
CA ARG A 110 4.24 4.45 -12.80
C ARG A 110 3.30 3.82 -11.77
N ARG A 111 2.65 4.67 -10.98
CA ARG A 111 1.58 4.27 -10.06
C ARG A 111 0.23 4.60 -10.69
N PRO A 112 -0.74 3.68 -10.62
CA PRO A 112 -2.08 3.97 -11.10
C PRO A 112 -2.73 5.05 -10.24
N ILE A 113 -3.40 5.98 -10.88
CA ILE A 113 -4.15 7.03 -10.20
C ILE A 113 -5.54 6.46 -9.88
N THR A 114 -5.81 6.25 -8.60
CA THR A 114 -7.15 5.90 -8.12
C THR A 114 -7.81 7.13 -7.49
N LEU A 115 -9.13 7.23 -7.59
CA LEU A 115 -9.86 8.39 -7.06
C LEU A 115 -9.72 8.54 -5.54
N VAL A 116 -9.62 7.41 -4.82
CA VAL A 116 -9.32 7.42 -3.38
C VAL A 116 -7.95 8.07 -3.14
N ARG A 117 -6.92 7.65 -3.84
CA ARG A 117 -5.55 8.16 -3.68
C ARG A 117 -5.38 9.59 -4.15
N GLU A 118 -6.02 9.95 -5.25
CA GLU A 118 -6.03 11.34 -5.72
C GLU A 118 -6.63 12.27 -4.67
N ARG A 119 -7.76 11.88 -4.07
CA ARG A 119 -8.39 12.66 -3.00
C ARG A 119 -7.53 12.73 -1.73
N ILE A 120 -6.79 11.67 -1.39
CA ILE A 120 -5.92 11.64 -0.21
C ILE A 120 -4.65 12.46 -0.45
N SER A 121 -3.83 12.11 -1.44
CA SER A 121 -2.46 12.60 -1.59
C SER A 121 -2.22 13.51 -2.80
N SER A 122 -3.13 13.58 -3.75
CA SER A 122 -3.00 14.38 -4.98
C SER A 122 -1.64 14.14 -5.66
N ASN A 123 -1.26 12.88 -5.83
CA ASN A 123 0.00 12.45 -6.43
C ASN A 123 1.27 13.06 -5.77
N ASN A 124 1.23 13.26 -4.45
CA ASN A 124 2.38 13.67 -3.65
C ASN A 124 2.96 12.48 -2.87
N GLY A 125 4.16 12.67 -2.32
CA GLY A 125 4.87 11.69 -1.51
C GLY A 125 5.82 10.80 -2.31
N LEU A 126 6.21 9.67 -1.67
CA LEU A 126 7.20 8.71 -2.18
C LEU A 126 6.57 7.43 -2.74
N VAL A 127 5.43 7.01 -2.19
CA VAL A 127 4.83 5.70 -2.49
C VAL A 127 3.91 5.76 -3.70
N PHE A 128 3.06 6.78 -3.79
CA PHE A 128 2.01 6.88 -4.83
C PHE A 128 2.28 7.94 -5.90
N SER A 129 3.37 8.68 -5.80
CA SER A 129 3.78 9.61 -6.86
C SER A 129 4.49 8.90 -8.01
N SER A 130 4.56 9.55 -9.15
CA SER A 130 5.13 9.01 -10.39
C SER A 130 5.94 10.08 -11.16
N GLY A 131 6.67 9.63 -12.18
CA GLY A 131 7.38 10.51 -13.10
C GLY A 131 8.58 11.23 -12.49
N GLN A 132 8.83 12.46 -12.96
CA GLN A 132 10.00 13.26 -12.54
C GLN A 132 9.92 13.64 -11.06
N LYS A 133 8.72 14.01 -10.56
CA LYS A 133 8.47 14.29 -9.15
C LYS A 133 8.94 13.13 -8.26
N TRP A 134 8.51 11.92 -8.57
CA TRP A 134 8.93 10.73 -7.82
C TRP A 134 10.43 10.49 -7.85
N LYS A 135 11.08 10.67 -9.01
CA LYS A 135 12.54 10.49 -9.14
C LYS A 135 13.32 11.45 -8.24
N GLU A 136 12.90 12.71 -8.19
CA GLU A 136 13.51 13.74 -7.34
C GLU A 136 13.29 13.44 -5.86
N GLN A 137 12.05 13.20 -5.46
CA GLN A 137 11.69 12.89 -4.08
C GLN A 137 12.36 11.60 -3.57
N ARG A 138 12.37 10.54 -4.37
CA ARG A 138 13.06 9.28 -4.04
C ARG A 138 14.57 9.49 -3.87
N ARG A 139 15.22 10.19 -4.81
CA ARG A 139 16.65 10.45 -4.73
C ARG A 139 16.99 11.23 -3.46
N PHE A 140 16.24 12.27 -3.17
CA PHE A 140 16.40 13.08 -1.97
C PHE A 140 16.20 12.23 -0.71
N ALA A 141 15.09 11.50 -0.61
CA ALA A 141 14.78 10.69 0.56
C ALA A 141 15.87 9.64 0.83
N LEU A 142 16.33 8.90 -0.19
CA LEU A 142 17.39 7.89 -0.02
C LEU A 142 18.72 8.49 0.43
N MET A 143 19.10 9.67 -0.09
CA MET A 143 20.32 10.37 0.34
C MET A 143 20.19 10.84 1.79
N THR A 144 19.07 11.46 2.12
CA THR A 144 18.78 11.99 3.45
C THR A 144 18.74 10.90 4.51
N LEU A 145 18.01 9.81 4.25
CA LEU A 145 17.95 8.65 5.16
C LEU A 145 19.34 8.03 5.40
N ARG A 146 20.18 7.93 4.37
CA ARG A 146 21.58 7.49 4.54
C ARG A 146 22.40 8.45 5.40
N ASN A 147 22.16 9.75 5.29
CA ASN A 147 22.86 10.76 6.09
C ASN A 147 22.46 10.68 7.55
N PHE A 148 21.18 10.44 7.86
CA PHE A 148 20.65 10.31 9.22
C PHE A 148 20.85 8.92 9.83
N GLY A 149 21.59 8.05 9.18
CA GLY A 149 22.07 6.84 9.83
C GLY A 149 21.51 5.54 9.33
N LEU A 150 20.71 5.53 8.24
CA LEU A 150 20.30 4.26 7.65
C LEU A 150 21.56 3.43 7.27
N GLY A 151 21.76 2.31 7.97
CA GLY A 151 22.96 1.48 7.84
C GLY A 151 24.20 1.98 8.57
N LYS A 152 24.08 2.92 9.53
CA LYS A 152 25.18 3.44 10.35
C LYS A 152 24.98 3.13 11.83
N LYS A 153 26.08 3.19 12.60
CA LYS A 153 26.09 2.95 14.07
C LYS A 153 25.15 3.88 14.85
N SER A 154 24.91 5.11 14.37
CA SER A 154 24.00 6.06 15.04
C SER A 154 22.56 5.56 15.07
N LEU A 155 22.08 4.92 14.02
CA LEU A 155 20.74 4.33 14.01
C LEU A 155 20.68 3.03 14.84
N GLU A 156 21.76 2.24 14.81
CA GLU A 156 21.88 1.04 15.63
C GLU A 156 21.71 1.36 17.13
N GLN A 157 22.35 2.42 17.62
CA GLN A 157 22.22 2.86 19.00
C GLN A 157 20.77 3.23 19.35
N ARG A 158 20.07 3.97 18.48
CA ARG A 158 18.64 4.30 18.67
C ARG A 158 17.76 3.04 18.68
N MET A 159 18.08 2.06 17.82
CA MET A 159 17.38 0.76 17.81
C MET A 159 17.61 -0.02 19.12
N GLN A 160 18.82 -0.01 19.64
CA GLN A 160 19.16 -0.68 20.91
C GLN A 160 18.42 -0.03 22.09
N GLU A 161 18.37 1.30 22.14
CA GLU A 161 17.62 2.07 23.14
C GLU A 161 16.13 1.74 23.08
N GLU A 162 15.53 1.78 21.89
CA GLU A 162 14.11 1.49 21.71
C GLU A 162 13.77 0.01 21.98
N ALA A 163 14.69 -0.90 21.73
CA ALA A 163 14.56 -2.30 22.09
C ALA A 163 14.51 -2.49 23.62
N CYS A 164 15.28 -1.70 24.38
CA CYS A 164 15.18 -1.71 25.85
C CYS A 164 13.80 -1.26 26.32
N HIS A 165 13.28 -0.16 25.79
CA HIS A 165 11.93 0.32 26.13
C HIS A 165 10.84 -0.70 25.77
N LEU A 166 10.98 -1.39 24.62
CA LEU A 166 10.04 -2.45 24.25
C LEU A 166 10.10 -3.63 25.24
N VAL A 167 11.29 -4.04 25.65
CA VAL A 167 11.46 -5.11 26.64
C VAL A 167 10.87 -4.70 28.00
N GLU A 168 11.08 -3.46 28.44
CA GLU A 168 10.48 -2.92 29.66
C GLU A 168 8.94 -2.95 29.59
N ALA A 169 8.37 -2.43 28.49
CA ALA A 169 6.92 -2.42 28.27
C ALA A 169 6.30 -3.83 28.24
N ILE A 170 7.01 -4.81 27.66
CA ILE A 170 6.57 -6.21 27.71
C ILE A 170 6.72 -6.80 29.11
N GLY A 171 7.75 -6.38 29.87
CA GLY A 171 7.97 -6.78 31.26
C GLY A 171 6.83 -6.35 32.21
N GLU A 172 6.19 -5.20 31.94
CA GLU A 172 5.05 -4.69 32.70
C GLU A 172 3.81 -5.60 32.66
N GLU A 173 3.72 -6.49 31.66
CA GLU A 173 2.64 -7.46 31.52
C GLU A 173 2.75 -8.65 32.51
N GLU A 174 3.82 -8.74 33.26
CA GLU A 174 4.05 -9.73 34.35
C GLU A 174 3.75 -11.19 33.95
N GLY A 175 3.99 -11.53 32.69
CA GLY A 175 3.73 -12.88 32.14
C GLY A 175 2.26 -13.17 31.81
N GLN A 176 1.37 -12.18 31.87
CA GLN A 176 -0.01 -12.34 31.42
C GLN A 176 -0.11 -12.33 29.88
N PRO A 177 -1.07 -13.04 29.30
CA PRO A 177 -1.34 -12.96 27.86
C PRO A 177 -1.75 -11.53 27.46
N PHE A 178 -1.08 -10.97 26.46
CA PHE A 178 -1.38 -9.63 25.95
C PHE A 178 -1.27 -9.58 24.42
N ASP A 179 -1.84 -8.53 23.81
CA ASP A 179 -1.65 -8.26 22.38
C ASP A 179 -0.42 -7.34 22.18
N PRO A 180 0.65 -7.84 21.56
CA PRO A 180 1.88 -7.07 21.38
C PRO A 180 1.77 -5.98 20.29
N HIS A 181 0.60 -5.82 19.67
CA HIS A 181 0.42 -4.93 18.51
C HIS A 181 0.92 -3.51 18.80
N PHE A 182 0.37 -2.86 19.82
CA PHE A 182 0.72 -1.47 20.11
C PHE A 182 2.13 -1.31 20.66
N ASN A 183 2.62 -2.23 21.47
CA ASN A 183 3.99 -2.17 22.00
C ASN A 183 5.02 -2.25 20.86
N ILE A 184 4.81 -3.16 19.91
CA ILE A 184 5.70 -3.28 18.73
C ILE A 184 5.54 -2.07 17.80
N ASN A 185 4.31 -1.59 17.56
CA ASN A 185 4.08 -0.40 16.73
C ASN A 185 4.75 0.83 17.34
N ASN A 186 4.66 1.02 18.66
CA ASN A 186 5.34 2.11 19.39
C ASN A 186 6.85 2.07 19.14
N ALA A 187 7.47 0.92 19.37
CA ALA A 187 8.91 0.77 19.22
C ALA A 187 9.37 1.03 17.77
N VAL A 188 8.73 0.39 16.80
CA VAL A 188 9.08 0.56 15.39
C VAL A 188 8.85 1.99 14.93
N SER A 189 7.70 2.59 15.29
CA SER A 189 7.37 3.96 14.92
C SER A 189 8.35 4.96 15.51
N ASN A 190 8.80 4.78 16.75
CA ASN A 190 9.76 5.66 17.38
C ASN A 190 11.12 5.70 16.67
N ILE A 191 11.57 4.56 16.15
CA ILE A 191 12.76 4.53 15.31
C ILE A 191 12.55 5.40 14.06
N ILE A 192 11.39 5.31 13.42
CA ILE A 192 11.06 6.16 12.26
C ILE A 192 10.91 7.63 12.67
N CYS A 193 10.23 7.91 13.79
CA CYS A 193 10.09 9.27 14.34
C CYS A 193 11.43 9.92 14.60
N SER A 194 12.38 9.18 15.15
CA SER A 194 13.73 9.68 15.40
C SER A 194 14.50 10.08 14.14
N ILE A 195 14.11 9.57 12.97
CA ILE A 195 14.70 9.93 11.68
C ILE A 195 13.90 11.07 11.01
N THR A 196 12.57 11.06 11.16
CA THR A 196 11.67 11.96 10.44
C THR A 196 11.40 13.25 11.21
N PHE A 197 11.21 13.17 12.54
CA PHE A 197 10.88 14.27 13.44
C PHE A 197 12.02 14.63 14.40
N GLY A 198 13.14 13.89 14.37
CA GLY A 198 14.30 14.11 15.22
C GLY A 198 14.22 13.47 16.62
N ASP A 199 13.03 13.28 17.14
CA ASP A 199 12.77 12.80 18.51
C ASP A 199 11.92 11.52 18.54
N ARG A 200 11.97 10.82 19.68
CA ARG A 200 11.07 9.73 20.05
C ARG A 200 9.87 10.26 20.86
N PHE A 201 8.80 9.48 20.86
CA PHE A 201 7.61 9.73 21.69
C PHE A 201 7.53 8.72 22.83
N GLU A 202 7.00 9.15 23.98
CA GLU A 202 6.66 8.23 25.05
C GLU A 202 5.48 7.32 24.62
N TYR A 203 5.49 6.04 25.05
CA TYR A 203 4.45 5.08 24.67
C TYR A 203 3.06 5.48 25.17
N HIS A 204 2.97 6.29 26.21
CA HIS A 204 1.72 6.82 26.76
C HIS A 204 1.35 8.22 26.24
N ASP A 205 2.12 8.80 25.30
CA ASP A 205 1.75 10.07 24.69
C ASP A 205 0.44 9.92 23.90
N SER A 206 -0.59 10.63 24.34
CA SER A 206 -1.94 10.50 23.76
C SER A 206 -2.03 10.94 22.29
N ARG A 207 -1.19 11.90 21.86
CA ARG A 207 -1.15 12.36 20.47
C ARG A 207 -0.47 11.34 19.58
N PHE A 208 0.59 10.73 20.07
CA PHE A 208 1.28 9.66 19.37
C PHE A 208 0.39 8.42 19.23
N GLN A 209 -0.29 8.02 20.30
CA GLN A 209 -1.24 6.90 20.27
C GLN A 209 -2.40 7.17 19.30
N GLU A 210 -2.95 8.38 19.28
CA GLU A 210 -4.00 8.74 18.33
C GLU A 210 -3.47 8.69 16.88
N MET A 211 -2.24 9.13 16.62
CA MET A 211 -1.63 9.05 15.29
C MET A 211 -1.50 7.60 14.81
N LEU A 212 -0.99 6.69 15.66
CA LEU A 212 -0.89 5.26 15.35
C LEU A 212 -2.27 4.63 15.08
N ARG A 213 -3.24 4.93 15.94
CA ARG A 213 -4.62 4.45 15.80
C ARG A 213 -5.28 4.93 14.50
N LEU A 214 -5.12 6.22 14.15
CA LEU A 214 -5.66 6.79 12.91
C LEU A 214 -5.05 6.13 11.68
N LEU A 215 -3.75 5.84 11.74
CA LEU A 215 -3.04 5.17 10.66
C LEU A 215 -3.55 3.74 10.45
N ASP A 216 -3.55 2.93 11.51
CA ASP A 216 -4.04 1.55 11.49
C ASP A 216 -5.49 1.47 10.97
N GLU A 217 -6.38 2.32 11.50
CA GLU A 217 -7.78 2.39 11.07
C GLU A 217 -7.89 2.80 9.58
N ALA A 218 -7.12 3.78 9.12
CA ALA A 218 -7.16 4.22 7.72
C ALA A 218 -6.75 3.08 6.77
N ILE A 219 -5.67 2.36 7.09
CA ILE A 219 -5.15 1.25 6.28
C ILE A 219 -6.17 0.10 6.23
N CYS A 220 -6.70 -0.30 7.38
CA CYS A 220 -7.69 -1.37 7.45
C CYS A 220 -8.95 -1.04 6.65
N LEU A 221 -9.42 0.21 6.73
CA LEU A 221 -10.63 0.64 6.04
C LEU A 221 -10.42 0.82 4.53
N GLU A 222 -9.24 1.25 4.07
CA GLU A 222 -8.95 1.41 2.64
C GLU A 222 -9.09 0.10 1.85
N THR A 223 -8.84 -1.04 2.47
CA THR A 223 -8.98 -2.35 1.83
C THR A 223 -10.42 -2.84 1.74
N THR A 224 -11.37 -2.16 2.36
CA THR A 224 -12.77 -2.59 2.36
C THR A 224 -13.44 -2.43 0.99
N LEU A 225 -14.40 -3.30 0.69
CA LEU A 225 -15.20 -3.23 -0.53
C LEU A 225 -15.83 -1.84 -0.74
N ILE A 226 -16.31 -1.20 0.34
CA ILE A 226 -16.96 0.11 0.27
C ILE A 226 -15.96 1.19 -0.18
N CYS A 227 -14.73 1.15 0.29
CA CYS A 227 -13.68 2.05 -0.20
C CYS A 227 -13.32 1.79 -1.66
N GLN A 228 -13.33 0.52 -2.10
CA GLN A 228 -13.10 0.19 -3.51
C GLN A 228 -14.25 0.65 -4.41
N LEU A 229 -15.50 0.61 -3.93
CA LEU A 229 -16.65 1.16 -4.65
C LEU A 229 -16.56 2.69 -4.86
N TYR A 230 -15.83 3.41 -4.02
CA TYR A 230 -15.57 4.83 -4.25
C TYR A 230 -14.80 5.09 -5.54
N ASN A 231 -13.87 4.20 -5.90
CA ASN A 231 -13.13 4.30 -7.16
C ASN A 231 -14.02 4.11 -8.40
N ILE A 232 -15.15 3.40 -8.26
CA ILE A 232 -16.06 3.08 -9.36
C ILE A 232 -17.22 4.09 -9.45
N PHE A 233 -17.78 4.48 -8.30
CA PHE A 233 -18.99 5.31 -8.20
C PHE A 233 -18.78 6.56 -7.32
N PRO A 234 -17.77 7.41 -7.59
CA PRO A 234 -17.44 8.55 -6.71
C PRO A 234 -18.59 9.54 -6.56
N TRP A 235 -19.38 9.73 -7.61
CA TRP A 235 -20.52 10.66 -7.65
C TRP A 235 -21.68 10.28 -6.71
N ILE A 236 -21.87 8.99 -6.40
CA ILE A 236 -22.80 8.53 -5.36
C ILE A 236 -22.10 8.50 -4.00
N MET A 237 -20.93 7.87 -3.96
CA MET A 237 -20.21 7.59 -2.72
C MET A 237 -19.82 8.87 -1.95
N ASN A 238 -19.64 10.00 -2.63
CA ASN A 238 -19.40 11.29 -1.98
C ASN A 238 -20.52 11.70 -1.01
N TYR A 239 -21.75 11.28 -1.27
CA TYR A 239 -22.93 11.63 -0.47
C TYR A 239 -23.34 10.54 0.53
N LEU A 240 -22.81 9.33 0.39
CA LEU A 240 -23.12 8.23 1.29
C LEU A 240 -22.19 8.22 2.51
N PRO A 241 -22.75 7.98 3.71
CA PRO A 241 -21.92 7.70 4.89
C PRO A 241 -21.24 6.34 4.74
N GLY A 242 -20.05 6.19 5.33
CA GLY A 242 -19.36 4.89 5.32
C GLY A 242 -17.87 4.97 5.61
N PRO A 243 -17.19 3.82 5.61
CA PRO A 243 -15.77 3.71 5.94
C PRO A 243 -14.86 4.62 5.12
N HIS A 244 -15.15 4.83 3.84
CA HIS A 244 -14.39 5.75 2.97
C HIS A 244 -14.35 7.19 3.51
N GLN A 245 -15.44 7.69 4.13
CA GLN A 245 -15.43 9.01 4.74
C GLN A 245 -14.55 9.05 6.00
N THR A 246 -14.49 7.95 6.74
CA THR A 246 -13.59 7.83 7.90
C THR A 246 -12.13 7.82 7.43
N VAL A 247 -11.80 7.08 6.37
CA VAL A 247 -10.47 7.10 5.76
C VAL A 247 -10.03 8.52 5.42
N PHE A 248 -10.86 9.29 4.72
CA PHE A 248 -10.52 10.66 4.35
C PHE A 248 -10.30 11.56 5.57
N ARG A 249 -11.14 11.42 6.59
CA ARG A 249 -10.99 12.19 7.87
C ARG A 249 -9.71 11.80 8.61
N ASN A 250 -9.37 10.53 8.65
CA ASN A 250 -8.17 10.06 9.34
C ASN A 250 -6.91 10.59 8.65
N TRP A 251 -6.84 10.51 7.32
CA TRP A 251 -5.71 11.09 6.58
C TRP A 251 -5.59 12.62 6.74
N GLU A 252 -6.73 13.36 6.80
CA GLU A 252 -6.67 14.79 7.09
C GLU A 252 -6.13 15.09 8.50
N LYS A 253 -6.51 14.30 9.51
CA LYS A 253 -5.94 14.44 10.87
C LYS A 253 -4.44 14.12 10.89
N LEU A 254 -4.00 13.07 10.18
CA LEU A 254 -2.59 12.73 10.06
C LEU A 254 -1.78 13.84 9.38
N LYS A 255 -2.32 14.43 8.31
CA LYS A 255 -1.74 15.61 7.65
C LYS A 255 -1.57 16.79 8.62
N LEU A 256 -2.62 17.08 9.40
CA LEU A 256 -2.58 18.16 10.39
C LEU A 256 -1.52 17.90 11.46
N PHE A 257 -1.38 16.65 11.92
CA PHE A 257 -0.32 16.27 12.86
C PHE A 257 1.07 16.57 12.29
N VAL A 258 1.35 16.10 11.07
CA VAL A 258 2.65 16.34 10.42
C VAL A 258 2.86 17.83 10.12
N SER A 259 1.83 18.56 9.71
CA SER A 259 1.91 20.01 9.52
C SER A 259 2.31 20.75 10.80
N CYS A 260 1.75 20.36 11.94
CA CYS A 260 2.10 20.91 13.24
C CYS A 260 3.57 20.62 13.59
N MET A 261 4.08 19.43 13.29
CA MET A 261 5.49 19.09 13.47
C MET A 261 6.41 19.94 12.59
N ILE A 262 6.04 20.13 11.31
CA ILE A 262 6.78 20.99 10.38
C ILE A 262 6.83 22.45 10.88
N ASP A 263 5.70 22.96 11.40
CA ASP A 263 5.64 24.32 11.93
C ASP A 263 6.52 24.50 13.20
N ASN A 264 6.60 23.46 14.03
CA ASN A 264 7.53 23.46 15.16
C ASN A 264 8.97 23.50 14.69
N HIS A 265 9.35 22.68 13.70
CA HIS A 265 10.69 22.69 13.11
C HIS A 265 11.06 24.05 12.52
N ARG A 266 10.14 24.74 11.85
CA ARG A 266 10.39 26.07 11.27
C ARG A 266 10.72 27.14 12.30
N ARG A 267 10.31 26.99 13.57
CA ARG A 267 10.58 28.00 14.62
C ARG A 267 12.02 27.98 15.10
N ASP A 268 12.65 26.82 15.13
CA ASP A 268 14.00 26.60 15.66
C ASP A 268 14.96 26.00 14.62
N TRP A 269 14.58 26.08 13.34
CA TRP A 269 15.32 25.49 12.23
C TRP A 269 16.66 26.18 11.98
N ASN A 270 17.72 25.35 11.92
CA ASN A 270 19.06 25.78 11.48
C ASN A 270 19.40 25.11 10.14
N PRO A 271 19.50 25.87 9.03
CA PRO A 271 19.79 25.31 7.72
C PRO A 271 21.18 24.65 7.60
N ASP A 272 22.14 25.02 8.47
CA ASP A 272 23.50 24.49 8.42
C ASP A 272 23.61 23.11 9.09
N GLU A 273 22.74 22.82 10.07
CA GLU A 273 22.75 21.60 10.86
C GLU A 273 21.37 20.93 10.88
N PRO A 274 20.91 20.30 9.78
CA PRO A 274 19.64 19.60 9.76
C PRO A 274 19.66 18.39 10.70
N ARG A 275 18.72 18.35 11.63
CA ARG A 275 18.60 17.32 12.68
C ARG A 275 17.97 16.02 12.16
N ASP A 276 17.04 16.14 11.18
CA ASP A 276 16.16 15.08 10.72
C ASP A 276 15.72 15.29 9.26
N PHE A 277 14.79 14.45 8.82
CA PHE A 277 14.26 14.50 7.46
C PHE A 277 13.51 15.81 7.16
N ILE A 278 12.72 16.32 8.12
CA ILE A 278 11.97 17.57 7.95
C ILE A 278 12.94 18.75 7.76
N ASP A 279 13.93 18.87 8.62
CA ASP A 279 14.95 19.96 8.53
C ASP A 279 15.71 19.90 7.18
N ALA A 280 16.09 18.69 6.76
CA ALA A 280 16.77 18.48 5.48
C ALA A 280 15.88 18.86 4.28
N PHE A 281 14.59 18.56 4.36
CA PHE A 281 13.64 18.93 3.31
C PHE A 281 13.39 20.43 3.27
N LEU A 282 13.23 21.07 4.43
CA LEU A 282 13.12 22.53 4.54
C LEU A 282 14.35 23.22 3.94
N LYS A 283 15.56 22.70 4.20
CA LYS A 283 16.80 23.18 3.57
C LYS A 283 16.76 23.05 2.04
N GLU A 284 16.23 21.95 1.53
CA GLU A 284 16.12 21.77 0.09
C GLU A 284 15.10 22.73 -0.53
N MET A 285 13.97 22.99 0.15
CA MET A 285 12.97 23.97 -0.30
C MET A 285 13.56 25.39 -0.45
N THR A 286 14.51 25.80 0.40
CA THR A 286 15.12 27.15 0.30
C THR A 286 16.04 27.31 -0.90
N LYS A 287 16.60 26.22 -1.44
CA LYS A 287 17.45 26.28 -2.64
C LYS A 287 16.67 26.60 -3.91
N TYR A 288 15.39 26.30 -3.91
CA TYR A 288 14.53 26.41 -5.07
C TYR A 288 13.28 27.25 -4.75
N PRO A 289 13.42 28.60 -4.66
CA PRO A 289 12.29 29.47 -4.34
C PRO A 289 11.21 29.48 -5.43
N ASP A 290 11.56 29.09 -6.64
CA ASP A 290 10.62 29.00 -7.77
C ASP A 290 9.80 27.70 -7.71
N LYS A 291 8.48 27.83 -7.83
CA LYS A 291 7.48 26.75 -7.73
C LYS A 291 7.60 25.63 -8.80
N THR A 292 8.68 25.61 -9.56
CA THR A 292 8.92 24.62 -10.64
C THR A 292 9.46 23.28 -10.14
N THR A 293 9.81 23.19 -8.85
CA THR A 293 10.39 21.99 -8.25
C THR A 293 9.37 21.14 -7.51
N SER A 294 9.70 19.86 -7.31
CA SER A 294 8.88 18.95 -6.51
C SER A 294 9.00 19.18 -4.99
N PHE A 295 9.89 20.07 -4.54
CA PHE A 295 10.09 20.39 -3.11
C PHE A 295 9.05 21.40 -2.62
N THR A 296 7.85 20.92 -2.41
CA THR A 296 6.69 21.67 -1.91
C THR A 296 6.30 21.19 -0.53
N GLU A 297 5.57 22.04 0.22
CA GLU A 297 5.05 21.66 1.53
C GLU A 297 4.15 20.41 1.47
N ALA A 298 3.32 20.31 0.43
CA ALA A 298 2.51 19.12 0.22
C ALA A 298 3.36 17.86 0.06
N ASN A 299 4.46 17.92 -0.70
CA ASN A 299 5.38 16.78 -0.82
C ASN A 299 6.15 16.50 0.48
N LEU A 300 6.49 17.53 1.27
CA LEU A 300 7.10 17.31 2.59
C LEU A 300 6.16 16.53 3.50
N ILE A 301 4.91 16.98 3.63
CA ILE A 301 3.89 16.32 4.46
C ILE A 301 3.73 14.86 4.02
N TRP A 302 3.49 14.64 2.72
CA TRP A 302 3.22 13.28 2.21
C TRP A 302 4.46 12.39 2.22
N SER A 303 5.65 12.90 1.94
CA SER A 303 6.89 12.11 2.05
C SER A 303 7.16 11.69 3.49
N THR A 304 6.88 12.56 4.46
CA THR A 304 7.00 12.24 5.89
C THR A 304 5.98 11.18 6.31
N LEU A 305 4.71 11.33 5.89
CA LEU A 305 3.66 10.33 6.15
C LEU A 305 3.98 8.98 5.48
N ASP A 306 4.49 8.99 4.25
CA ASP A 306 4.87 7.77 3.55
C ASP A 306 6.02 7.04 4.25
N LEU A 307 7.04 7.76 4.74
CA LEU A 307 8.14 7.18 5.51
C LEU A 307 7.63 6.59 6.83
N PHE A 308 6.78 7.34 7.53
CA PHE A 308 6.19 6.90 8.78
C PHE A 308 5.33 5.66 8.58
N PHE A 309 4.40 5.69 7.64
CA PHE A 309 3.52 4.57 7.30
C PHE A 309 4.31 3.33 6.86
N ALA A 310 5.16 3.48 5.84
CA ALA A 310 5.87 2.35 5.27
C ALA A 310 6.86 1.71 6.25
N GLY A 311 7.54 2.52 7.06
CA GLY A 311 8.52 2.03 8.03
C GLY A 311 7.88 1.38 9.25
N THR A 312 6.73 1.85 9.70
CA THR A 312 6.02 1.33 10.86
C THR A 312 5.31 0.02 10.55
N GLU A 313 4.34 0.03 9.64
CA GLU A 313 3.43 -1.10 9.41
C GLU A 313 4.12 -2.35 8.89
N THR A 314 5.10 -2.20 8.01
CA THR A 314 5.80 -3.35 7.44
C THR A 314 6.66 -4.06 8.48
N THR A 315 7.41 -3.29 9.25
CA THR A 315 8.34 -3.84 10.24
C THR A 315 7.60 -4.40 11.44
N SER A 316 6.62 -3.68 11.97
CA SER A 316 5.84 -4.14 13.12
C SER A 316 5.04 -5.41 12.82
N THR A 317 4.38 -5.47 11.66
CA THR A 317 3.67 -6.69 11.23
C THR A 317 4.62 -7.87 11.06
N THR A 318 5.81 -7.66 10.48
CA THR A 318 6.84 -8.71 10.37
C THR A 318 7.29 -9.22 11.73
N LEU A 319 7.53 -8.32 12.70
CA LEU A 319 7.92 -8.71 14.06
C LEU A 319 6.81 -9.47 14.77
N ARG A 320 5.54 -9.09 14.59
CA ARG A 320 4.39 -9.83 15.13
C ARG A 320 4.32 -11.25 14.55
N TRP A 321 4.55 -11.41 13.25
CA TRP A 321 4.66 -12.73 12.64
C TRP A 321 5.85 -13.52 13.19
N ALA A 322 6.99 -12.87 13.42
CA ALA A 322 8.15 -13.52 14.02
C ALA A 322 7.83 -14.06 15.41
N LEU A 323 7.21 -13.26 16.28
CA LEU A 323 6.79 -13.70 17.62
C LEU A 323 5.78 -14.85 17.55
N LEU A 324 4.80 -14.78 16.66
CA LEU A 324 3.84 -15.85 16.46
C LEU A 324 4.52 -17.16 16.03
N TYR A 325 5.47 -17.09 15.09
CA TYR A 325 6.21 -18.29 14.67
C TYR A 325 7.13 -18.83 15.77
N MET A 326 7.74 -17.99 16.58
CA MET A 326 8.51 -18.47 17.73
C MET A 326 7.62 -19.20 18.73
N ALA A 327 6.41 -18.70 18.98
CA ALA A 327 5.45 -19.38 19.85
C ALA A 327 4.92 -20.70 19.26
N LEU A 328 4.73 -20.77 17.92
CA LEU A 328 4.23 -21.98 17.24
C LEU A 328 5.31 -23.05 17.02
N TYR A 329 6.58 -22.68 17.00
CA TYR A 329 7.71 -23.56 16.76
C TYR A 329 8.78 -23.44 17.85
N PRO A 330 8.53 -23.96 19.08
CA PRO A 330 9.42 -23.82 20.23
C PRO A 330 10.84 -24.34 19.95
N GLU A 331 10.98 -25.40 19.16
CA GLU A 331 12.27 -25.98 18.79
C GLU A 331 13.13 -25.03 17.93
N VAL A 332 12.49 -24.13 17.16
CA VAL A 332 13.17 -23.06 16.40
C VAL A 332 13.57 -21.95 17.36
N GLN A 333 12.68 -21.55 18.28
CA GLN A 333 12.95 -20.56 19.30
C GLN A 333 14.15 -20.95 20.16
N GLU A 334 14.21 -22.20 20.65
CA GLU A 334 15.33 -22.70 21.45
C GLU A 334 16.66 -22.60 20.73
N LYS A 335 16.69 -22.94 19.43
CA LYS A 335 17.92 -22.83 18.61
C LYS A 335 18.35 -21.39 18.39
N VAL A 336 17.40 -20.48 18.14
CA VAL A 336 17.67 -19.04 18.04
C VAL A 336 18.23 -18.53 19.35
N GLN A 337 17.60 -18.86 20.48
CA GLN A 337 18.04 -18.47 21.80
C GLN A 337 19.45 -18.98 22.10
N ALA A 338 19.73 -20.27 21.82
CA ALA A 338 21.05 -20.84 22.01
C ALA A 338 22.14 -20.16 21.15
N GLU A 339 21.80 -19.74 19.93
CA GLU A 339 22.72 -18.99 19.09
C GLU A 339 22.99 -17.58 19.64
N ILE A 340 21.93 -16.88 20.11
CA ILE A 340 22.05 -15.57 20.77
C ILE A 340 22.94 -15.69 22.02
N ASP A 341 22.67 -16.65 22.92
CA ASP A 341 23.43 -16.85 24.14
C ASP A 341 24.90 -17.16 23.87
N ARG A 342 25.18 -17.93 22.81
CA ARG A 342 26.55 -18.28 22.41
C ARG A 342 27.33 -17.09 21.85
N VAL A 343 26.69 -16.24 21.03
CA VAL A 343 27.37 -15.16 20.28
C VAL A 343 27.40 -13.87 21.06
N ILE A 344 26.29 -13.50 21.69
CA ILE A 344 26.09 -12.21 22.38
C ILE A 344 26.23 -12.39 23.89
N GLY A 345 25.63 -13.44 24.42
CA GLY A 345 25.47 -13.64 25.87
C GLY A 345 24.49 -12.62 26.47
N GLN A 346 24.53 -12.50 27.79
CA GLN A 346 23.57 -11.66 28.54
C GLN A 346 24.16 -10.29 28.97
N LYS A 347 25.40 -9.98 28.60
CA LYS A 347 26.13 -8.82 29.18
C LYS A 347 26.20 -7.58 28.29
N ARG A 348 25.87 -7.69 27.03
CA ARG A 348 25.97 -6.58 26.09
C ARG A 348 24.75 -6.51 25.18
N PRO A 349 24.42 -5.32 24.64
CA PRO A 349 23.37 -5.20 23.62
C PRO A 349 23.80 -5.91 22.32
N VAL A 350 22.82 -6.32 21.55
CA VAL A 350 23.00 -6.89 20.21
C VAL A 350 23.54 -5.83 19.25
N SER A 351 24.46 -6.23 18.37
CA SER A 351 25.02 -5.36 17.30
C SER A 351 24.71 -5.93 15.94
N LEU A 352 24.61 -5.07 14.94
CA LEU A 352 24.44 -5.49 13.54
C LEU A 352 25.61 -6.36 13.07
N ALA A 353 26.81 -6.15 13.61
CA ALA A 353 27.98 -6.97 13.33
C ALA A 353 27.82 -8.44 13.79
N ASP A 354 26.98 -8.71 14.80
CA ASP A 354 26.74 -10.07 15.29
C ASP A 354 26.04 -10.95 14.25
N ARG A 355 25.34 -10.34 13.29
CA ARG A 355 24.59 -11.03 12.23
C ARG A 355 25.45 -12.03 11.46
N GLU A 356 26.71 -11.71 11.19
CA GLU A 356 27.62 -12.60 10.47
C GLU A 356 27.94 -13.87 11.25
N SER A 357 27.88 -13.79 12.59
CA SER A 357 28.12 -14.89 13.52
C SER A 357 26.85 -15.65 13.90
N MET A 358 25.68 -15.24 13.37
CA MET A 358 24.36 -15.79 13.70
C MET A 358 23.64 -16.33 12.46
N PRO A 359 24.18 -17.33 11.75
CA PRO A 359 23.63 -17.83 10.49
C PRO A 359 22.25 -18.47 10.66
N TYR A 360 21.98 -19.16 11.77
CA TYR A 360 20.68 -19.78 12.03
C TYR A 360 19.60 -18.74 12.26
N THR A 361 19.83 -17.77 13.13
CA THR A 361 18.93 -16.64 13.39
C THR A 361 18.67 -15.84 12.10
N ASN A 362 19.72 -15.60 11.31
CA ASN A 362 19.56 -14.93 10.02
C ASN A 362 18.67 -15.76 9.05
N ALA A 363 18.82 -17.07 9.01
CA ALA A 363 17.96 -17.95 8.21
C ALA A 363 16.50 -17.92 8.69
N VAL A 364 16.28 -17.90 10.01
CA VAL A 364 14.95 -17.80 10.60
C VAL A 364 14.30 -16.47 10.24
N ILE A 365 15.02 -15.35 10.27
CA ILE A 365 14.50 -14.04 9.84
C ILE A 365 14.06 -14.11 8.36
N HIS A 366 14.88 -14.70 7.49
CA HIS A 366 14.50 -14.86 6.08
C HIS A 366 13.26 -15.75 5.91
N GLU A 367 13.13 -16.80 6.71
CA GLU A 367 11.96 -17.69 6.66
C GLU A 367 10.69 -17.00 7.17
N VAL A 368 10.79 -16.20 8.24
CA VAL A 368 9.69 -15.35 8.72
C VAL A 368 9.23 -14.38 7.62
N LEU A 369 10.16 -13.70 6.95
CA LEU A 369 9.83 -12.80 5.83
C LEU A 369 9.16 -13.55 4.68
N ARG A 370 9.63 -14.76 4.37
CA ARG A 370 9.07 -15.60 3.32
C ARG A 370 7.65 -16.07 3.66
N MET A 371 7.44 -16.54 4.88
CA MET A 371 6.15 -17.08 5.33
C MET A 371 5.13 -15.97 5.64
N GLY A 372 5.57 -14.92 6.30
CA GLY A 372 4.71 -13.79 6.64
C GLY A 372 4.20 -13.02 5.43
N ASN A 373 5.10 -12.81 4.43
CA ASN A 373 4.81 -12.13 3.15
C ASN A 373 3.73 -11.04 3.28
N ILE A 374 4.03 -10.02 4.08
CA ILE A 374 3.07 -9.01 4.54
C ILE A 374 2.46 -8.14 3.44
N ILE A 375 3.06 -8.12 2.23
CA ILE A 375 2.52 -7.42 1.05
C ILE A 375 2.41 -8.42 -0.12
N PRO A 376 1.48 -9.39 -0.04
CA PRO A 376 1.44 -10.53 -0.95
C PRO A 376 1.08 -10.15 -2.40
N LEU A 377 0.33 -9.07 -2.62
CA LEU A 377 -0.03 -8.56 -3.94
C LEU A 377 0.88 -7.45 -4.44
N ASN A 378 1.89 -7.06 -3.64
CA ASN A 378 2.73 -5.90 -3.91
C ASN A 378 1.90 -4.60 -4.06
N VAL A 379 2.55 -3.50 -4.45
CA VAL A 379 1.87 -2.23 -4.73
C VAL A 379 1.58 -2.15 -6.23
N PRO A 380 0.36 -1.81 -6.66
CA PRO A 380 -0.02 -1.75 -8.07
C PRO A 380 0.90 -0.84 -8.88
N ARG A 381 1.11 -1.20 -10.15
CA ARG A 381 1.91 -0.47 -11.11
C ARG A 381 1.11 -0.23 -12.38
N GLU A 382 1.37 0.86 -13.05
CA GLU A 382 0.74 1.27 -14.30
C GLU A 382 1.66 0.98 -15.47
N VAL A 383 1.10 0.46 -16.56
CA VAL A 383 1.80 0.27 -17.83
C VAL A 383 1.90 1.62 -18.54
N ALA A 384 3.09 2.22 -18.51
CA ALA A 384 3.35 3.55 -19.07
C ALA A 384 3.59 3.55 -20.59
N VAL A 385 3.98 2.40 -21.16
CA VAL A 385 4.29 2.21 -22.59
C VAL A 385 3.82 0.82 -23.00
N ASP A 386 3.26 0.70 -24.21
CA ASP A 386 2.90 -0.60 -24.76
C ASP A 386 4.06 -1.59 -24.62
N THR A 387 3.80 -2.72 -24.01
CA THR A 387 4.84 -3.70 -23.71
C THR A 387 4.31 -5.12 -23.88
N SER A 388 5.21 -6.08 -23.95
CA SER A 388 4.86 -7.51 -24.00
C SER A 388 5.53 -8.25 -22.88
N LEU A 389 4.80 -9.18 -22.28
CA LEU A 389 5.29 -10.07 -21.20
C LEU A 389 4.72 -11.47 -21.45
N ASP A 390 5.59 -12.47 -21.51
CA ASP A 390 5.21 -13.87 -21.76
C ASP A 390 4.29 -14.06 -22.99
N GLY A 391 4.58 -13.33 -24.07
CA GLY A 391 3.79 -13.37 -25.31
C GLY A 391 2.44 -12.64 -25.26
N PHE A 392 2.03 -12.12 -24.10
CA PHE A 392 0.85 -11.28 -23.97
C PHE A 392 1.17 -9.82 -24.22
N HIS A 393 0.25 -9.11 -24.86
CA HIS A 393 0.34 -7.67 -25.11
C HIS A 393 -0.31 -6.91 -23.95
N LEU A 394 0.47 -6.03 -23.30
CA LEU A 394 0.03 -5.13 -22.25
C LEU A 394 0.01 -3.71 -22.82
N PRO A 395 -1.15 -3.19 -23.21
CA PRO A 395 -1.24 -1.85 -23.77
C PRO A 395 -0.94 -0.79 -22.72
N LYS A 396 -0.35 0.32 -23.16
CA LYS A 396 -0.20 1.52 -22.31
C LYS A 396 -1.53 1.87 -21.67
N GLU A 397 -1.50 2.19 -20.39
CA GLU A 397 -2.64 2.75 -19.71
C GLU A 397 -3.07 4.04 -20.38
N ARG A 398 -4.37 4.15 -20.65
CA ARG A 398 -4.95 5.40 -21.14
C ARG A 398 -5.19 6.30 -19.94
N GLU A 399 -4.86 7.57 -20.06
CA GLU A 399 -5.13 8.56 -19.01
C GLU A 399 -6.58 8.50 -18.55
N PRO A 400 -6.85 8.61 -17.22
CA PRO A 400 -8.19 8.37 -16.69
C PRO A 400 -9.24 9.31 -17.30
N ALA A 401 -10.41 8.79 -17.53
CA ALA A 401 -11.49 9.44 -18.28
C ALA A 401 -12.04 10.75 -17.65
N TRP A 402 -11.76 11.03 -16.38
CA TRP A 402 -12.09 12.31 -15.77
C TRP A 402 -11.18 13.45 -16.24
N GLU A 403 -9.96 13.14 -16.74
CA GLU A 403 -9.16 14.08 -17.53
C GLU A 403 -9.49 14.04 -19.02
N ASN A 404 -9.87 12.86 -19.59
CA ASN A 404 -10.17 12.66 -21.01
C ASN A 404 -11.14 11.50 -21.34
N ASN A 405 -12.04 11.12 -20.46
CA ASN A 405 -13.13 10.14 -20.65
C ASN A 405 -12.80 8.66 -20.96
N TRP A 406 -11.67 8.02 -20.52
CA TRP A 406 -11.44 6.57 -20.73
C TRP A 406 -10.60 5.85 -19.66
N PRO A 407 -10.89 4.56 -19.34
CA PRO A 407 -10.24 3.84 -18.23
C PRO A 407 -8.86 3.24 -18.54
N GLY A 408 -8.06 3.10 -17.52
CA GLY A 408 -6.67 2.69 -17.55
C GLY A 408 -6.36 1.23 -17.17
N LEU A 409 -5.15 0.77 -17.47
CA LEU A 409 -4.60 -0.55 -17.16
C LEU A 409 -3.62 -0.48 -15.97
N SER A 410 -3.87 -1.30 -14.95
CA SER A 410 -2.99 -1.43 -13.79
C SER A 410 -2.46 -2.87 -13.68
N CYS A 411 -1.17 -3.02 -13.37
CA CYS A 411 -0.54 -4.31 -13.12
C CYS A 411 -0.29 -4.53 -11.63
N SER A 412 -0.71 -5.68 -11.11
CA SER A 412 -0.44 -6.11 -9.76
C SER A 412 0.45 -7.35 -9.78
N PHE A 413 1.50 -7.34 -8.95
CA PHE A 413 2.46 -8.43 -8.84
C PHE A 413 2.23 -9.16 -7.52
N SER A 414 2.00 -10.47 -7.56
CA SER A 414 1.93 -11.31 -6.37
C SER A 414 3.21 -12.14 -6.21
N SER A 415 3.71 -12.22 -4.98
CA SER A 415 4.89 -13.03 -4.68
C SER A 415 4.55 -14.53 -4.74
N PRO A 416 5.33 -15.35 -5.47
CA PRO A 416 5.04 -16.78 -5.62
C PRO A 416 5.41 -17.64 -4.40
N LEU A 417 6.04 -17.06 -3.39
CA LEU A 417 6.64 -17.83 -2.29
C LEU A 417 5.65 -18.42 -1.28
N LEU A 418 4.36 -18.04 -1.35
CA LEU A 418 3.35 -18.46 -0.36
C LEU A 418 2.60 -19.76 -0.67
N TYR A 419 2.83 -20.40 -1.81
CA TYR A 419 1.86 -21.37 -2.29
C TYR A 419 2.23 -22.85 -2.18
N LYS A 420 3.40 -23.20 -1.65
CA LYS A 420 3.74 -24.61 -1.51
C LYS A 420 3.43 -25.25 -0.14
N ASN A 421 3.25 -24.47 0.92
CA ASN A 421 3.03 -25.03 2.26
C ASN A 421 2.09 -24.16 3.11
N SER A 422 0.81 -24.00 2.71
CA SER A 422 -0.21 -23.74 3.72
C SER A 422 -0.53 -25.09 4.36
N PRO A 423 -0.34 -25.31 5.65
CA PRO A 423 -1.02 -26.39 6.32
C PRO A 423 -2.53 -26.16 6.14
N SER A 424 -3.23 -27.19 5.70
CA SER A 424 -4.68 -27.25 5.79
C SER A 424 -5.10 -26.68 7.14
N SER A 425 -5.99 -25.70 7.13
CA SER A 425 -6.55 -25.05 8.33
C SER A 425 -6.76 -26.05 9.46
N PRO A 426 -6.38 -25.76 10.69
CA PRO A 426 -6.81 -26.54 11.82
C PRO A 426 -8.32 -26.28 12.03
N GLN A 427 -9.16 -27.08 11.42
CA GLN A 427 -10.46 -27.38 11.98
C GLN A 427 -10.19 -28.26 13.22
N SER A 428 -10.46 -27.73 14.36
CA SER A 428 -10.46 -28.32 15.70
C SER A 428 -9.45 -27.71 16.69
N MET A 429 -9.78 -26.55 17.21
CA MET A 429 -9.54 -26.19 18.60
C MET A 429 -10.75 -25.42 19.10
N ARG A 430 -11.85 -26.17 19.35
CA ARG A 430 -12.87 -25.82 20.33
C ARG A 430 -12.89 -26.98 21.31
N SER A 431 -12.27 -26.80 22.43
CA SER A 431 -12.61 -27.37 23.74
C SER A 431 -11.76 -26.67 24.78
#